data_3d4da82529b87cd664cb16affc222880
#
_entry.id   3d4da82529b87cd664cb16affc222880
#
_cell.length_a   1.000
_cell.length_b   1.000
_cell.length_c   1.000
_cell.angle_alpha   90.00
_cell.angle_beta   90.00
_cell.angle_gamma   90.00
#
_symmetry.space_group_name_H-M   'P 1'
#
loop_
_entity.id
_entity.type
_entity.pdbx_description
1 polymer ?
#
loop_
_entity_poly.entity_id
_entity_poly.type
_entity_poly.pdbx_seq_one_letter_code
_entity_poly.pdbx_strand_id
1 'polypeptide(L)'
;MTSVVPPLVARVLLLAGGSLNAALAVLVASPLPRVPLLVLVAAAITSWGLLLVAPGLIGLLAAALAGRRHPWCAGLASLASFAALVYGVMPYAAAYGTAVRQGQPLTPAGYFDGVNYAKVPDRSRTLTYARVGDREARGRRGHGHRLDLDLWALPKRAGVRHPAVVWVHGGGWNKGHRSQTPEWNRWFNARGWSVFDIDYRLAPRATQLDQIGDVKCAVGWVKRHARAYGVDPDRLLLMGSSAGGNLALSAAYTDGDSRVPASCEARDSSVSGVISLYGPTDMRRLIAGTALRADPMMARLMGGSAASAPARYRLGSPARLVRGDLPPTLLLHGGADRAVPVAQARELARRLKGAGAPATYVELPWADHCFDVNWGGWGSQIARAATERFLSRLDRSPYPGKSPA
;
A
#
# COMPACT_ATOMS: atom_id res chain seq x y z
N MET A 1 -52.37 15.52 -9.91
CA MET A 1 -52.14 15.36 -8.46
C MET A 1 -50.67 15.63 -8.18
N THR A 2 -50.31 16.86 -7.84
CA THR A 2 -48.96 17.24 -7.44
C THR A 2 -48.81 16.94 -5.95
N SER A 3 -48.14 15.87 -5.58
CA SER A 3 -47.76 15.60 -4.21
C SER A 3 -46.76 16.67 -3.73
N VAL A 4 -47.28 17.73 -3.14
CA VAL A 4 -46.46 18.81 -2.54
C VAL A 4 -45.83 18.26 -1.29
N VAL A 5 -44.54 18.00 -1.34
CA VAL A 5 -43.76 17.65 -0.13
C VAL A 5 -44.00 18.73 0.94
N PRO A 6 -44.41 18.40 2.15
CA PRO A 6 -44.64 19.37 3.22
C PRO A 6 -43.42 20.28 3.40
N PRO A 7 -43.56 21.57 3.62
CA PRO A 7 -42.43 22.52 3.69
C PRO A 7 -41.42 22.17 4.81
N LEU A 8 -41.89 21.58 5.90
CA LEU A 8 -41.01 21.08 6.97
C LEU A 8 -40.11 19.91 6.49
N VAL A 9 -40.70 18.99 5.75
CA VAL A 9 -39.99 17.83 5.21
C VAL A 9 -38.93 18.29 4.20
N ALA A 10 -39.27 19.23 3.32
CA ALA A 10 -38.33 19.82 2.37
C ALA A 10 -37.14 20.51 3.08
N ARG A 11 -37.39 21.27 4.18
CA ARG A 11 -36.32 21.85 5.01
C ARG A 11 -35.43 20.81 5.64
N VAL A 12 -36.02 19.79 6.25
CA VAL A 12 -35.28 18.70 6.90
C VAL A 12 -34.40 17.98 5.87
N LEU A 13 -34.91 17.65 4.70
CA LEU A 13 -34.13 16.98 3.63
C LEU A 13 -32.98 17.85 3.13
N LEU A 14 -33.19 19.16 2.93
CA LEU A 14 -32.14 20.08 2.52
C LEU A 14 -31.04 20.19 3.58
N LEU A 15 -31.43 20.36 4.84
CA LEU A 15 -30.45 20.47 5.93
C LEU A 15 -29.73 19.16 6.16
N ALA A 16 -30.41 18.02 6.13
CA ALA A 16 -29.79 16.71 6.31
C ALA A 16 -28.83 16.39 5.15
N GLY A 17 -29.24 16.59 3.90
CA GLY A 17 -28.40 16.39 2.73
C GLY A 17 -27.21 17.35 2.69
N GLY A 18 -27.43 18.63 3.01
CA GLY A 18 -26.37 19.62 3.12
C GLY A 18 -25.38 19.30 4.23
N SER A 19 -25.86 18.88 5.41
CA SER A 19 -25.01 18.49 6.54
C SER A 19 -24.18 17.24 6.22
N LEU A 20 -24.75 16.25 5.54
CA LEU A 20 -24.03 15.07 5.09
C LEU A 20 -22.91 15.45 4.11
N ASN A 21 -23.23 16.26 3.09
CA ASN A 21 -22.25 16.71 2.12
C ASN A 21 -21.12 17.54 2.78
N ALA A 22 -21.46 18.40 3.74
CA ALA A 22 -20.49 19.18 4.49
C ALA A 22 -19.59 18.28 5.35
N ALA A 23 -20.16 17.31 6.06
CA ALA A 23 -19.40 16.34 6.88
C ALA A 23 -18.43 15.52 6.03
N LEU A 24 -18.86 15.05 4.86
CA LEU A 24 -18.00 14.32 3.92
C LEU A 24 -16.88 15.20 3.37
N ALA A 25 -17.19 16.44 2.98
CA ALA A 25 -16.19 17.38 2.49
C ALA A 25 -15.16 17.75 3.58
N VAL A 26 -15.60 18.01 4.82
CA VAL A 26 -14.72 18.29 5.96
C VAL A 26 -13.81 17.07 6.26
N LEU A 27 -14.36 15.86 6.22
CA LEU A 27 -13.59 14.64 6.48
C LEU A 27 -12.49 14.45 5.44
N VAL A 28 -12.76 14.73 4.17
CA VAL A 28 -11.76 14.67 3.08
C VAL A 28 -10.74 15.80 3.16
N ALA A 29 -11.18 17.02 3.50
CA ALA A 29 -10.31 18.19 3.57
C ALA A 29 -9.45 18.25 4.84
N SER A 30 -9.92 17.62 5.93
CA SER A 30 -9.26 17.74 7.24
C SER A 30 -7.90 17.04 7.27
N PRO A 31 -6.83 17.73 7.70
CA PRO A 31 -5.53 17.09 7.95
C PRO A 31 -5.53 16.28 9.26
N LEU A 32 -6.65 16.19 9.99
CA LEU A 32 -6.67 15.90 11.42
C LEU A 32 -7.36 14.61 11.93
N PRO A 33 -7.62 13.53 11.25
CA PRO A 33 -8.08 12.41 12.04
C PRO A 33 -6.88 11.68 12.68
N ARG A 34 -6.60 11.98 13.94
CA ARG A 34 -5.72 11.16 14.78
C ARG A 34 -6.37 9.87 15.25
N VAL A 35 -7.65 9.70 14.95
CA VAL A 35 -8.43 8.50 15.27
C VAL A 35 -8.27 7.50 14.11
N PRO A 36 -7.75 6.30 14.35
CA PRO A 36 -7.47 5.31 13.28
C PRO A 36 -8.67 5.02 12.37
N LEU A 37 -9.88 4.94 12.94
CA LEU A 37 -11.10 4.73 12.18
C LEU A 37 -11.37 5.88 11.18
N LEU A 38 -11.19 7.14 11.61
CA LEU A 38 -11.41 8.31 10.75
C LEU A 38 -10.37 8.39 9.64
N VAL A 39 -9.13 7.95 9.88
CA VAL A 39 -8.11 7.83 8.82
C VAL A 39 -8.55 6.84 7.75
N LEU A 40 -9.04 5.67 8.16
CA LEU A 40 -9.53 4.64 7.21
C LEU A 40 -10.76 5.13 6.44
N VAL A 41 -11.70 5.80 7.11
CA VAL A 41 -12.90 6.36 6.46
C VAL A 41 -12.52 7.46 5.48
N ALA A 42 -11.59 8.36 5.85
CA ALA A 42 -11.11 9.41 4.96
C ALA A 42 -10.37 8.83 3.75
N ALA A 43 -9.54 7.82 3.94
CA ALA A 43 -8.85 7.10 2.86
C ALA A 43 -9.86 6.42 1.90
N ALA A 44 -10.88 5.77 2.46
CA ALA A 44 -11.96 5.19 1.66
C ALA A 44 -12.71 6.25 0.85
N ILE A 45 -13.13 7.36 1.48
CA ILE A 45 -13.84 8.44 0.79
C ILE A 45 -12.97 9.07 -0.30
N THR A 46 -11.68 9.28 -0.05
CA THR A 46 -10.76 9.84 -1.04
C THR A 46 -10.60 8.90 -2.23
N SER A 47 -10.53 7.60 -1.98
CA SER A 47 -10.44 6.58 -3.03
C SER A 47 -11.74 6.44 -3.85
N TRP A 48 -12.89 6.76 -3.24
CA TRP A 48 -14.22 6.69 -3.83
C TRP A 48 -14.84 8.08 -4.09
N GLY A 49 -14.00 9.13 -4.20
CA GLY A 49 -14.43 10.53 -4.30
C GLY A 49 -15.47 10.84 -5.37
N LEU A 50 -15.45 10.13 -6.53
CA LEU A 50 -16.49 10.30 -7.56
C LEU A 50 -17.90 9.96 -7.07
N LEU A 51 -18.06 9.16 -6.03
CA LEU A 51 -19.38 8.90 -5.43
C LEU A 51 -19.96 10.15 -4.76
N LEU A 52 -19.13 11.16 -4.44
CA LEU A 52 -19.60 12.46 -3.91
C LEU A 52 -20.25 13.33 -4.98
N VAL A 53 -20.00 13.07 -6.26
CA VAL A 53 -20.51 13.88 -7.38
C VAL A 53 -22.03 13.79 -7.46
N ALA A 54 -22.61 12.58 -7.36
CA ALA A 54 -24.05 12.40 -7.45
C ALA A 54 -24.81 13.10 -6.28
N PRO A 55 -24.47 12.88 -4.99
CA PRO A 55 -25.11 13.61 -3.89
C PRO A 55 -24.90 15.14 -4.00
N GLY A 56 -23.74 15.59 -4.48
CA GLY A 56 -23.47 17.01 -4.72
C GLY A 56 -24.41 17.61 -5.75
N LEU A 57 -24.59 16.96 -6.90
CA LEU A 57 -25.51 17.39 -7.95
C LEU A 57 -26.98 17.37 -7.48
N ILE A 58 -27.39 16.29 -6.79
CA ILE A 58 -28.73 16.19 -6.23
C ILE A 58 -28.98 17.30 -5.22
N GLY A 59 -28.02 17.59 -4.36
CA GLY A 59 -28.13 18.65 -3.35
C GLY A 59 -28.25 20.03 -3.98
N LEU A 60 -27.50 20.34 -5.05
CA LEU A 60 -27.65 21.61 -5.82
C LEU A 60 -29.00 21.72 -6.49
N LEU A 61 -29.48 20.63 -7.12
CA LEU A 61 -30.79 20.62 -7.74
C LEU A 61 -31.92 20.85 -6.72
N ALA A 62 -31.86 20.13 -5.59
CA ALA A 62 -32.81 20.30 -4.50
C ALA A 62 -32.81 21.72 -3.93
N ALA A 63 -31.63 22.31 -3.76
CA ALA A 63 -31.50 23.70 -3.31
C ALA A 63 -32.06 24.70 -4.33
N ALA A 64 -31.85 24.48 -5.61
CA ALA A 64 -32.44 25.33 -6.67
C ALA A 64 -33.97 25.26 -6.68
N LEU A 65 -34.56 24.09 -6.54
CA LEU A 65 -36.01 23.89 -6.53
C LEU A 65 -36.66 24.45 -5.25
N ALA A 66 -35.99 24.37 -4.09
CA ALA A 66 -36.53 24.85 -2.82
C ALA A 66 -36.13 26.28 -2.48
N GLY A 67 -35.22 26.91 -3.21
CA GLY A 67 -34.58 28.18 -2.87
C GLY A 67 -35.53 29.35 -2.73
N ARG A 68 -36.58 29.40 -3.54
CA ARG A 68 -37.61 30.45 -3.45
C ARG A 68 -38.40 30.43 -2.14
N ARG A 69 -38.62 29.25 -1.53
CA ARG A 69 -39.37 29.07 -0.29
C ARG A 69 -38.50 29.07 0.98
N HIS A 70 -37.23 28.71 0.85
CA HIS A 70 -36.29 28.52 1.97
C HIS A 70 -34.88 29.02 1.61
N PRO A 71 -34.67 30.33 1.37
CA PRO A 71 -33.43 30.84 0.77
C PRO A 71 -32.18 30.53 1.62
N TRP A 72 -32.25 30.64 2.93
CA TRP A 72 -31.11 30.37 3.81
C TRP A 72 -30.71 28.88 3.82
N CYS A 73 -31.71 27.97 3.94
CA CYS A 73 -31.44 26.52 3.92
C CYS A 73 -30.88 26.08 2.54
N ALA A 74 -31.44 26.66 1.46
CA ALA A 74 -30.96 26.39 0.11
C ALA A 74 -29.53 26.91 -0.10
N GLY A 75 -29.21 28.11 0.43
CA GLY A 75 -27.86 28.66 0.36
C GLY A 75 -26.82 27.76 1.05
N LEU A 76 -27.10 27.32 2.27
CA LEU A 76 -26.23 26.39 3.03
C LEU A 76 -26.08 25.03 2.32
N ALA A 77 -27.21 24.47 1.85
CA ALA A 77 -27.20 23.21 1.11
C ALA A 77 -26.41 23.32 -0.20
N SER A 78 -26.51 24.44 -0.92
CA SER A 78 -25.77 24.74 -2.15
C SER A 78 -24.27 24.78 -1.87
N LEU A 79 -23.85 25.50 -0.83
CA LEU A 79 -22.44 25.61 -0.46
C LEU A 79 -21.84 24.23 -0.11
N ALA A 80 -22.54 23.44 0.72
CA ALA A 80 -22.10 22.11 1.11
C ALA A 80 -22.05 21.13 -0.09
N SER A 81 -23.03 21.22 -0.98
CA SER A 81 -23.12 20.39 -2.19
C SER A 81 -22.03 20.78 -3.21
N PHE A 82 -21.75 22.07 -3.36
CA PHE A 82 -20.63 22.53 -4.16
C PHE A 82 -19.28 22.06 -3.62
N ALA A 83 -19.09 22.12 -2.30
CA ALA A 83 -17.89 21.56 -1.67
C ALA A 83 -17.74 20.05 -1.94
N ALA A 84 -18.83 19.29 -1.84
CA ALA A 84 -18.82 17.86 -2.17
C ALA A 84 -18.41 17.59 -3.63
N LEU A 85 -18.89 18.40 -4.58
CA LEU A 85 -18.49 18.32 -5.99
C LEU A 85 -17.01 18.64 -6.18
N VAL A 86 -16.52 19.71 -5.56
CA VAL A 86 -15.11 20.10 -5.63
C VAL A 86 -14.22 18.96 -5.11
N TYR A 87 -14.51 18.43 -3.92
CA TYR A 87 -13.74 17.34 -3.34
C TYR A 87 -13.92 16.00 -4.08
N GLY A 88 -15.03 15.81 -4.78
CA GLY A 88 -15.23 14.65 -5.66
C GLY A 88 -14.39 14.71 -6.94
N VAL A 89 -14.22 15.91 -7.53
CA VAL A 89 -13.55 16.09 -8.83
C VAL A 89 -12.08 16.48 -8.71
N MET A 90 -11.67 17.25 -7.69
CA MET A 90 -10.28 17.70 -7.53
C MET A 90 -9.25 16.58 -7.49
N PRO A 91 -9.48 15.43 -6.80
CA PRO A 91 -8.54 14.31 -6.81
C PRO A 91 -8.30 13.77 -8.21
N TYR A 92 -9.34 13.72 -9.05
CA TYR A 92 -9.23 13.34 -10.45
C TYR A 92 -8.38 14.33 -11.26
N ALA A 93 -8.67 15.61 -11.16
CA ALA A 93 -7.94 16.64 -11.89
C ALA A 93 -6.44 16.65 -11.51
N ALA A 94 -6.14 16.52 -10.23
CA ALA A 94 -4.76 16.43 -9.73
C ALA A 94 -4.06 15.14 -10.17
N ALA A 95 -4.77 14.01 -10.15
CA ALA A 95 -4.26 12.71 -10.57
C ALA A 95 -4.03 12.66 -12.08
N TYR A 96 -4.84 13.35 -12.89
CA TYR A 96 -4.72 13.38 -14.35
C TYR A 96 -3.34 13.82 -14.82
N GLY A 97 -2.81 14.92 -14.30
CA GLY A 97 -1.46 15.38 -14.64
C GLY A 97 -0.38 14.36 -14.30
N THR A 98 -0.52 13.64 -13.19
CA THR A 98 0.40 12.56 -12.83
C THR A 98 0.24 11.37 -13.75
N ALA A 99 -0.97 10.96 -14.10
CA ALA A 99 -1.25 9.87 -15.03
C ALA A 99 -0.67 10.13 -16.42
N VAL A 100 -0.82 11.36 -16.94
CA VAL A 100 -0.23 11.78 -18.22
C VAL A 100 1.31 11.65 -18.19
N ARG A 101 1.96 12.15 -17.13
CA ARG A 101 3.42 11.94 -16.96
C ARG A 101 3.80 10.47 -16.86
N GLN A 102 2.87 9.64 -16.42
CA GLN A 102 3.03 8.19 -16.35
C GLN A 102 2.66 7.50 -17.69
N GLY A 103 2.29 8.24 -18.74
CA GLY A 103 2.00 7.70 -20.07
C GLY A 103 0.70 6.88 -20.16
N GLN A 104 -0.19 7.01 -19.16
CA GLN A 104 -1.48 6.33 -19.18
C GLN A 104 -2.61 7.28 -18.81
N PRO A 105 -3.61 7.49 -19.67
CA PRO A 105 -4.77 8.30 -19.33
C PRO A 105 -5.61 7.60 -18.26
N LEU A 106 -6.12 8.40 -17.33
CA LEU A 106 -7.16 7.93 -16.40
C LEU A 106 -8.47 7.75 -17.15
N THR A 107 -9.15 6.63 -16.90
CA THR A 107 -10.44 6.36 -17.51
C THR A 107 -11.55 6.30 -16.46
N PRO A 108 -12.66 7.04 -16.63
CA PRO A 108 -13.83 6.91 -15.76
C PRO A 108 -14.40 5.47 -15.76
N ALA A 109 -14.42 4.81 -16.93
CA ALA A 109 -14.83 3.41 -17.03
C ALA A 109 -13.96 2.53 -16.13
N GLY A 110 -12.63 2.63 -16.20
CA GLY A 110 -11.72 1.89 -15.34
C GLY A 110 -11.92 2.13 -13.85
N TYR A 111 -12.44 3.32 -13.47
CA TYR A 111 -12.76 3.61 -12.08
C TYR A 111 -13.87 2.71 -11.52
N PHE A 112 -14.89 2.43 -12.33
CA PHE A 112 -16.01 1.58 -11.94
C PHE A 112 -15.73 0.08 -12.17
N ASP A 113 -14.81 -0.27 -13.05
CA ASP A 113 -14.40 -1.65 -13.31
C ASP A 113 -13.76 -2.33 -12.08
N GLY A 114 -13.22 -1.55 -11.17
CA GLY A 114 -12.68 -2.05 -9.90
C GLY A 114 -13.68 -2.84 -9.07
N VAL A 115 -14.97 -2.51 -9.16
CA VAL A 115 -16.06 -3.23 -8.47
C VAL A 115 -16.23 -4.65 -9.03
N ASN A 116 -15.94 -4.87 -10.31
CA ASN A 116 -16.09 -6.17 -10.98
C ASN A 116 -14.85 -7.06 -10.82
N TYR A 117 -13.69 -6.47 -10.53
CA TYR A 117 -12.43 -7.20 -10.44
C TYR A 117 -12.40 -8.22 -9.29
N ALA A 118 -13.09 -7.91 -8.18
CA ALA A 118 -13.21 -8.80 -7.02
C ALA A 118 -13.95 -10.13 -7.31
N LYS A 119 -14.68 -10.24 -8.44
CA LYS A 119 -15.43 -11.44 -8.84
C LYS A 119 -14.60 -12.51 -9.52
N VAL A 120 -13.33 -12.25 -9.84
CA VAL A 120 -12.46 -13.25 -10.47
C VAL A 120 -12.07 -14.30 -9.43
N PRO A 121 -12.30 -15.61 -9.69
CA PRO A 121 -11.97 -16.68 -8.75
C PRO A 121 -10.51 -16.67 -8.35
N ASP A 122 -10.23 -16.92 -7.08
CA ASP A 122 -8.88 -17.18 -6.57
C ASP A 122 -8.40 -18.53 -7.12
N ARG A 123 -7.22 -18.54 -7.75
CA ARG A 123 -6.57 -19.75 -8.27
C ARG A 123 -5.27 -20.04 -7.50
N SER A 124 -5.13 -19.50 -6.32
CA SER A 124 -3.97 -19.74 -5.47
C SER A 124 -4.02 -21.11 -4.79
N ARG A 125 -2.86 -21.58 -4.38
CA ARG A 125 -2.72 -22.71 -3.47
C ARG A 125 -1.82 -22.32 -2.31
N THR A 126 -2.17 -22.72 -1.11
CA THR A 126 -1.38 -22.48 0.09
C THR A 126 -0.23 -23.47 0.19
N LEU A 127 0.97 -22.95 0.50
CA LEU A 127 2.18 -23.72 0.75
C LEU A 127 2.84 -23.21 2.04
N THR A 128 3.46 -24.11 2.80
CA THR A 128 4.30 -23.72 3.95
C THR A 128 5.73 -23.49 3.46
N TYR A 129 6.26 -22.27 3.66
CA TYR A 129 7.63 -21.96 3.27
C TYR A 129 8.64 -22.10 4.41
N ALA A 130 8.19 -21.99 5.67
CA ALA A 130 9.05 -22.23 6.82
C ALA A 130 8.26 -22.63 8.08
N ARG A 131 9.01 -23.19 9.05
CA ARG A 131 8.59 -23.29 10.45
C ARG A 131 9.67 -22.62 11.29
N VAL A 132 9.30 -21.59 12.04
CA VAL A 132 10.24 -20.76 12.82
C VAL A 132 9.88 -20.82 14.30
N GLY A 133 10.88 -20.90 15.18
CA GLY A 133 10.66 -20.86 16.62
C GLY A 133 10.29 -19.45 17.09
N ASP A 134 9.41 -19.36 18.10
CA ASP A 134 9.16 -18.11 18.81
C ASP A 134 10.35 -17.78 19.72
N ARG A 135 10.74 -16.50 19.83
CA ARG A 135 11.83 -16.08 20.74
C ARG A 135 11.54 -16.39 22.20
N GLU A 136 10.25 -16.36 22.58
CA GLU A 136 9.80 -16.68 23.95
C GLU A 136 9.87 -18.19 24.28
N ALA A 137 10.00 -19.05 23.27
CA ALA A 137 10.03 -20.50 23.42
C ALA A 137 11.45 -21.10 23.68
N ARG A 138 12.46 -20.26 23.94
CA ARG A 138 13.80 -20.76 24.34
C ARG A 138 13.73 -21.43 25.70
N GLY A 139 13.33 -22.70 25.71
CA GLY A 139 13.22 -23.56 26.91
C GLY A 139 12.03 -24.50 26.91
N ARG A 140 11.04 -24.29 26.05
CA ARG A 140 9.95 -25.26 25.81
C ARG A 140 10.02 -25.76 24.38
N ARG A 141 9.84 -27.07 24.17
CA ARG A 141 9.65 -27.68 22.84
C ARG A 141 8.30 -27.17 22.28
N GLY A 142 8.27 -25.91 21.88
CA GLY A 142 7.12 -25.32 21.21
C GLY A 142 7.06 -25.76 19.76
N HIS A 143 5.88 -26.09 19.28
CA HIS A 143 5.65 -26.31 17.86
C HIS A 143 5.95 -24.98 17.14
N GLY A 144 7.00 -24.95 16.30
CA GLY A 144 7.41 -23.73 15.62
C GLY A 144 6.26 -23.08 14.85
N HIS A 145 6.22 -21.74 14.82
CA HIS A 145 5.24 -21.00 14.06
C HIS A 145 5.35 -21.32 12.57
N ARG A 146 4.23 -21.74 11.96
CA ARG A 146 4.15 -22.04 10.54
C ARG A 146 4.01 -20.75 9.74
N LEU A 147 4.87 -20.56 8.74
CA LEU A 147 4.82 -19.46 7.80
C LEU A 147 4.34 -20.00 6.46
N ASP A 148 3.18 -19.50 6.02
CA ASP A 148 2.52 -19.92 4.80
C ASP A 148 2.58 -18.83 3.73
N LEU A 149 2.43 -19.25 2.49
CA LEU A 149 2.24 -18.38 1.33
C LEU A 149 1.13 -18.92 0.43
N ASP A 150 0.48 -18.04 -0.31
CA ASP A 150 -0.42 -18.40 -1.40
C ASP A 150 0.29 -18.20 -2.74
N LEU A 151 0.42 -19.30 -3.47
CA LEU A 151 1.09 -19.32 -4.76
C LEU A 151 0.06 -19.16 -5.90
N TRP A 152 0.18 -18.09 -6.66
CA TRP A 152 -0.47 -17.85 -7.94
C TRP A 152 0.49 -18.27 -9.05
N ALA A 153 0.50 -19.55 -9.38
CA ALA A 153 1.43 -20.11 -10.33
C ALA A 153 1.01 -19.86 -11.78
N LEU A 154 2.00 -19.63 -12.64
CA LEU A 154 1.81 -19.74 -14.10
C LEU A 154 1.98 -21.20 -14.54
N PRO A 155 1.34 -21.59 -15.67
CA PRO A 155 1.60 -22.88 -16.28
C PRO A 155 3.08 -23.07 -16.63
N LYS A 156 3.65 -24.19 -16.22
CA LYS A 156 5.01 -24.54 -16.60
C LYS A 156 5.10 -24.86 -18.09
N ARG A 157 6.12 -24.31 -18.73
CA ARG A 157 6.50 -24.63 -20.11
C ARG A 157 7.96 -25.10 -20.13
N ALA A 158 8.24 -26.17 -20.86
CA ALA A 158 9.60 -26.69 -20.97
C ALA A 158 10.54 -25.61 -21.51
N GLY A 159 11.69 -25.42 -20.88
CA GLY A 159 12.71 -24.44 -21.28
C GLY A 159 12.36 -22.97 -20.98
N VAL A 160 11.15 -22.65 -20.50
CA VAL A 160 10.75 -21.28 -20.20
C VAL A 160 10.71 -21.03 -18.69
N ARG A 161 11.43 -20.01 -18.22
CA ARG A 161 11.34 -19.48 -16.86
C ARG A 161 10.68 -18.12 -16.91
N HIS A 162 9.74 -17.87 -15.99
CA HIS A 162 9.03 -16.60 -15.89
C HIS A 162 9.43 -15.84 -14.62
N PRO A 163 9.28 -14.52 -14.61
CA PRO A 163 9.54 -13.70 -13.44
C PRO A 163 8.55 -14.01 -12.32
N ALA A 164 8.91 -13.63 -11.10
CA ALA A 164 8.03 -13.78 -9.97
C ALA A 164 8.07 -12.56 -9.03
N VAL A 165 7.04 -12.40 -8.24
CA VAL A 165 6.96 -11.41 -7.17
C VAL A 165 6.65 -12.09 -5.84
N VAL A 166 7.37 -11.70 -4.80
CA VAL A 166 7.00 -11.97 -3.41
C VAL A 166 6.21 -10.75 -2.92
N TRP A 167 4.94 -10.99 -2.60
CA TRP A 167 4.05 -9.95 -2.09
C TRP A 167 4.00 -9.99 -0.56
N VAL A 168 4.15 -8.81 0.08
CA VAL A 168 4.15 -8.64 1.53
C VAL A 168 2.98 -7.75 1.94
N HIS A 169 2.01 -8.32 2.67
CA HIS A 169 0.80 -7.61 3.07
C HIS A 169 1.06 -6.47 4.07
N GLY A 170 0.15 -5.48 4.09
CA GLY A 170 0.09 -4.42 5.09
C GLY A 170 -0.53 -4.88 6.42
N GLY A 171 -0.91 -3.90 7.27
CA GLY A 171 -1.63 -4.17 8.52
C GLY A 171 -0.88 -3.78 9.79
N GLY A 172 -0.03 -2.74 9.72
CA GLY A 172 0.61 -2.16 10.92
C GLY A 172 1.50 -3.13 11.68
N TRP A 173 2.06 -4.15 11.02
CA TRP A 173 2.92 -5.22 11.57
C TRP A 173 2.24 -6.17 12.55
N ASN A 174 0.97 -5.93 12.95
CA ASN A 174 0.23 -6.70 13.96
C ASN A 174 -1.09 -7.29 13.45
N LYS A 175 -1.44 -7.01 12.21
CA LYS A 175 -2.65 -7.50 11.52
C LYS A 175 -2.33 -7.82 10.08
N GLY A 176 -3.30 -8.42 9.39
CA GLY A 176 -3.20 -8.77 8.00
C GLY A 176 -2.85 -10.24 7.80
N HIS A 177 -2.94 -10.66 6.57
CA HIS A 177 -2.63 -12.02 6.13
C HIS A 177 -2.40 -12.02 4.62
N ARG A 178 -1.77 -13.08 4.09
CA ARG A 178 -1.71 -13.35 2.67
C ARG A 178 -3.13 -13.32 2.06
N SER A 179 -3.25 -13.08 0.79
CA SER A 179 -4.52 -12.91 0.07
C SER A 179 -5.38 -11.71 0.52
N GLN A 180 -4.78 -10.76 1.25
CA GLN A 180 -5.49 -9.53 1.67
C GLN A 180 -5.75 -8.59 0.49
N THR A 181 -4.91 -8.63 -0.54
CA THR A 181 -4.98 -7.77 -1.74
C THR A 181 -4.86 -8.60 -3.01
N PRO A 182 -5.83 -9.51 -3.28
CA PRO A 182 -5.76 -10.46 -4.39
C PRO A 182 -5.76 -9.77 -5.77
N GLU A 183 -6.16 -8.49 -5.84
CA GLU A 183 -6.17 -7.71 -7.07
C GLU A 183 -4.76 -7.54 -7.64
N TRP A 184 -3.76 -7.26 -6.80
CA TRP A 184 -2.37 -7.19 -7.21
C TRP A 184 -1.86 -8.56 -7.68
N ASN A 185 -2.22 -9.63 -6.98
CA ASN A 185 -1.82 -10.99 -7.34
C ASN A 185 -2.36 -11.37 -8.73
N ARG A 186 -3.64 -11.09 -9.01
CA ARG A 186 -4.26 -11.31 -10.33
C ARG A 186 -3.62 -10.44 -11.41
N TRP A 187 -3.33 -9.18 -11.08
CA TRP A 187 -2.72 -8.22 -12.01
C TRP A 187 -1.34 -8.67 -12.48
N PHE A 188 -0.49 -9.13 -11.57
CA PHE A 188 0.81 -9.69 -11.89
C PHE A 188 0.69 -11.00 -12.68
N ASN A 189 -0.20 -11.89 -12.24
CA ASN A 189 -0.39 -13.19 -12.88
C ASN A 189 -0.89 -13.05 -14.33
N ALA A 190 -1.81 -12.12 -14.59
CA ALA A 190 -2.27 -11.78 -15.94
C ALA A 190 -1.15 -11.21 -16.85
N ARG A 191 -0.04 -10.75 -16.28
CA ARG A 191 1.14 -10.20 -16.97
C ARG A 191 2.31 -11.17 -17.06
N GLY A 192 2.09 -12.43 -16.77
CA GLY A 192 3.11 -13.46 -16.88
C GLY A 192 4.07 -13.54 -15.69
N TRP A 193 3.65 -13.09 -14.51
CA TRP A 193 4.40 -13.19 -13.26
C TRP A 193 3.74 -14.21 -12.34
N SER A 194 4.52 -15.13 -11.77
CA SER A 194 4.04 -15.89 -10.62
C SER A 194 4.07 -15.03 -9.36
N VAL A 195 3.07 -15.20 -8.48
CA VAL A 195 3.01 -14.45 -7.23
C VAL A 195 3.10 -15.40 -6.05
N PHE A 196 3.96 -15.03 -5.08
CA PHE A 196 4.11 -15.68 -3.79
C PHE A 196 3.68 -14.67 -2.72
N ASP A 197 2.42 -14.73 -2.34
CA ASP A 197 1.79 -13.84 -1.36
C ASP A 197 1.98 -14.44 0.03
N ILE A 198 2.81 -13.81 0.87
CA ILE A 198 3.34 -14.43 2.09
C ILE A 198 2.66 -13.93 3.35
N ASP A 199 2.52 -14.81 4.35
CA ASP A 199 2.41 -14.43 5.75
C ASP A 199 3.80 -14.17 6.34
N TYR A 200 3.85 -13.34 7.35
CA TYR A 200 4.99 -13.15 8.25
C TYR A 200 4.48 -13.12 9.69
N ARG A 201 5.33 -13.40 10.67
CA ARG A 201 4.94 -13.36 12.08
C ARG A 201 4.52 -11.96 12.50
N LEU A 202 3.39 -11.85 13.18
CA LEU A 202 2.81 -10.58 13.60
C LEU A 202 3.27 -10.20 15.02
N ALA A 203 3.36 -8.89 15.29
CA ALA A 203 3.54 -8.38 16.63
C ALA A 203 2.30 -8.70 17.50
N PRO A 204 2.45 -8.88 18.81
CA PRO A 204 3.68 -8.76 19.62
C PRO A 204 4.56 -10.00 19.65
N ARG A 205 4.18 -11.11 19.01
CA ARG A 205 4.94 -12.38 19.03
C ARG A 205 6.29 -12.28 18.32
N ALA A 206 6.41 -11.35 17.37
CA ALA A 206 7.65 -11.10 16.63
C ALA A 206 7.98 -9.61 16.62
N THR A 207 9.27 -9.29 16.64
CA THR A 207 9.75 -7.93 16.42
C THR A 207 9.82 -7.61 14.91
N GLN A 208 9.95 -6.33 14.54
CA GLN A 208 10.12 -5.94 13.15
C GLN A 208 11.32 -6.63 12.47
N LEU A 209 12.44 -6.81 13.18
CA LEU A 209 13.60 -7.51 12.63
C LEU A 209 13.31 -9.00 12.39
N ASP A 210 12.51 -9.64 13.23
CA ASP A 210 12.04 -11.01 12.99
C ASP A 210 11.15 -11.07 11.73
N GLN A 211 10.27 -10.09 11.53
CA GLN A 211 9.42 -9.99 10.35
C GLN A 211 10.22 -9.75 9.06
N ILE A 212 11.26 -8.90 9.13
CA ILE A 212 12.20 -8.73 8.01
C ILE A 212 12.90 -10.06 7.71
N GLY A 213 13.30 -10.80 8.74
CA GLY A 213 13.88 -12.13 8.60
C GLY A 213 12.92 -13.13 7.93
N ASP A 214 11.61 -13.07 8.24
CA ASP A 214 10.58 -13.91 7.62
C ASP A 214 10.44 -13.60 6.12
N VAL A 215 10.47 -12.32 5.73
CA VAL A 215 10.46 -11.90 4.31
C VAL A 215 11.71 -12.42 3.58
N LYS A 216 12.90 -12.29 4.17
CA LYS A 216 14.13 -12.86 3.60
C LYS A 216 14.06 -14.37 3.45
N CYS A 217 13.50 -15.05 4.45
CA CYS A 217 13.26 -16.49 4.41
C CYS A 217 12.37 -16.88 3.22
N ALA A 218 11.27 -16.14 2.99
CA ALA A 218 10.38 -16.37 1.85
C ALA A 218 11.09 -16.18 0.52
N VAL A 219 11.86 -15.09 0.35
CA VAL A 219 12.68 -14.86 -0.85
C VAL A 219 13.64 -16.02 -1.11
N GLY A 220 14.39 -16.43 -0.08
CA GLY A 220 15.33 -17.56 -0.18
C GLY A 220 14.63 -18.89 -0.48
N TRP A 221 13.42 -19.09 0.07
CA TRP A 221 12.61 -20.27 -0.22
C TRP A 221 12.15 -20.29 -1.69
N VAL A 222 11.67 -19.17 -2.22
CA VAL A 222 11.25 -19.04 -3.63
C VAL A 222 12.43 -19.34 -4.56
N LYS A 223 13.60 -18.76 -4.30
CA LYS A 223 14.81 -19.02 -5.11
C LYS A 223 15.21 -20.48 -5.09
N ARG A 224 15.20 -21.13 -3.93
CA ARG A 224 15.52 -22.55 -3.77
C ARG A 224 14.55 -23.46 -4.53
N HIS A 225 13.28 -23.06 -4.63
CA HIS A 225 12.24 -23.83 -5.32
C HIS A 225 11.93 -23.31 -6.73
N ALA A 226 12.71 -22.34 -7.24
CA ALA A 226 12.47 -21.67 -8.52
C ALA A 226 12.24 -22.67 -9.67
N ARG A 227 13.09 -23.70 -9.80
CA ARG A 227 12.94 -24.76 -10.81
C ARG A 227 11.61 -25.50 -10.66
N ALA A 228 11.20 -25.80 -9.42
CA ALA A 228 9.95 -26.52 -9.16
C ALA A 228 8.70 -25.75 -9.62
N TYR A 229 8.78 -24.43 -9.67
CA TYR A 229 7.66 -23.55 -10.06
C TYR A 229 7.85 -22.89 -11.42
N GLY A 230 8.93 -23.18 -12.18
CA GLY A 230 9.21 -22.55 -13.47
C GLY A 230 9.60 -21.08 -13.36
N VAL A 231 10.10 -20.65 -12.20
CA VAL A 231 10.47 -19.26 -11.91
C VAL A 231 11.95 -19.02 -12.26
N ASP A 232 12.25 -17.81 -12.73
CA ASP A 232 13.60 -17.31 -12.88
C ASP A 232 14.06 -16.69 -11.54
N PRO A 233 15.04 -17.28 -10.82
CA PRO A 233 15.48 -16.77 -9.54
C PRO A 233 16.15 -15.38 -9.62
N ASP A 234 16.65 -15.00 -10.79
CA ASP A 234 17.32 -13.72 -11.02
C ASP A 234 16.31 -12.61 -11.38
N ARG A 235 15.06 -12.98 -11.70
CA ARG A 235 13.94 -12.08 -11.98
C ARG A 235 12.87 -12.14 -10.88
N LEU A 236 13.32 -12.04 -9.62
CA LEU A 236 12.47 -12.04 -8.45
C LEU A 236 12.30 -10.64 -7.88
N LEU A 237 11.08 -10.13 -7.92
CA LEU A 237 10.68 -8.83 -7.37
C LEU A 237 10.18 -8.99 -5.94
N LEU A 238 10.44 -8.01 -5.10
CA LEU A 238 9.83 -7.90 -3.77
C LEU A 238 8.90 -6.69 -3.74
N MET A 239 7.64 -6.88 -3.36
CA MET A 239 6.65 -5.81 -3.31
C MET A 239 5.81 -5.90 -2.04
N GLY A 240 5.44 -4.75 -1.50
CA GLY A 240 4.53 -4.73 -0.35
C GLY A 240 3.86 -3.39 -0.12
N SER A 241 2.82 -3.39 0.72
CA SER A 241 2.02 -2.22 1.04
C SER A 241 2.12 -1.84 2.52
N SER A 242 2.14 -0.54 2.86
CA SER A 242 2.14 -0.05 4.25
C SER A 242 3.27 -0.71 5.08
N ALA A 243 2.94 -1.41 6.16
CA ALA A 243 3.90 -2.21 6.94
C ALA A 243 4.68 -3.19 6.06
N GLY A 244 4.01 -3.87 5.11
CA GLY A 244 4.67 -4.77 4.14
C GLY A 244 5.61 -4.03 3.19
N GLY A 245 5.29 -2.80 2.80
CA GLY A 245 6.19 -1.93 2.01
C GLY A 245 7.48 -1.58 2.77
N ASN A 246 7.37 -1.32 4.08
CA ASN A 246 8.53 -1.14 4.95
C ASN A 246 9.35 -2.43 5.05
N LEU A 247 8.69 -3.58 5.27
CA LEU A 247 9.37 -4.88 5.39
C LEU A 247 10.06 -5.27 4.08
N ALA A 248 9.43 -5.02 2.94
CA ALA A 248 10.00 -5.28 1.61
C ALA A 248 11.27 -4.46 1.38
N LEU A 249 11.21 -3.15 1.61
CA LEU A 249 12.38 -2.27 1.52
C LEU A 249 13.50 -2.70 2.48
N SER A 250 13.14 -2.97 3.75
CA SER A 250 14.12 -3.35 4.76
C SER A 250 14.78 -4.69 4.45
N ALA A 251 14.03 -5.68 3.97
CA ALA A 251 14.56 -6.98 3.57
C ALA A 251 15.52 -6.86 2.39
N ALA A 252 15.13 -6.11 1.34
CA ALA A 252 15.97 -5.88 0.17
C ALA A 252 17.25 -5.09 0.52
N TYR A 253 17.16 -4.09 1.40
CA TYR A 253 18.28 -3.21 1.76
C TYR A 253 19.23 -3.83 2.81
N THR A 254 18.82 -4.88 3.47
CA THR A 254 19.64 -5.65 4.41
C THR A 254 20.03 -7.04 3.88
N ASP A 255 19.94 -7.26 2.56
CA ASP A 255 20.46 -8.49 1.98
C ASP A 255 21.94 -8.64 2.32
N GLY A 256 22.34 -9.85 2.75
CA GLY A 256 23.70 -10.14 3.22
C GLY A 256 24.07 -9.55 4.59
N ASP A 257 23.23 -8.74 5.24
CA ASP A 257 23.52 -8.17 6.56
C ASP A 257 23.24 -9.18 7.69
N SER A 258 24.32 -9.65 8.34
CA SER A 258 24.25 -10.63 9.44
C SER A 258 23.50 -10.13 10.68
N ARG A 259 23.32 -8.81 10.82
CA ARG A 259 22.54 -8.21 11.93
C ARG A 259 21.04 -8.43 11.76
N VAL A 260 20.60 -8.70 10.53
CA VAL A 260 19.20 -9.00 10.17
C VAL A 260 19.17 -10.29 9.36
N PRO A 261 19.42 -11.45 10.01
CA PRO A 261 19.45 -12.73 9.31
C PRO A 261 18.05 -13.15 8.85
N ALA A 262 17.98 -13.99 7.83
CA ALA A 262 16.74 -14.69 7.49
C ALA A 262 16.28 -15.56 8.66
N SER A 263 14.97 -15.71 8.83
CA SER A 263 14.38 -16.53 9.91
C SER A 263 14.52 -18.04 9.68
N CYS A 264 14.89 -18.45 8.48
CA CYS A 264 15.18 -19.84 8.09
C CYS A 264 16.48 -19.89 7.28
N GLU A 265 16.91 -21.11 6.91
CA GLU A 265 18.04 -21.25 6.01
C GLU A 265 17.72 -20.63 4.64
N ALA A 266 18.36 -19.49 4.35
CA ALA A 266 18.27 -18.78 3.07
C ALA A 266 19.69 -18.37 2.67
N ARG A 267 20.23 -19.01 1.62
CA ARG A 267 21.59 -18.72 1.12
C ARG A 267 21.63 -17.38 0.35
N ASP A 268 20.55 -17.05 -0.30
CA ASP A 268 20.41 -15.86 -1.11
C ASP A 268 19.00 -15.26 -0.94
N SER A 269 18.94 -14.01 -0.47
CA SER A 269 17.71 -13.23 -0.32
C SER A 269 17.71 -11.96 -1.19
N SER A 270 18.63 -11.88 -2.15
CA SER A 270 18.71 -10.79 -3.11
C SER A 270 17.46 -10.74 -4.03
N VAL A 271 17.12 -9.57 -4.52
CA VAL A 271 15.98 -9.37 -5.43
C VAL A 271 16.37 -8.47 -6.59
N SER A 272 15.73 -8.66 -7.75
CA SER A 272 15.97 -7.86 -8.96
C SER A 272 15.40 -6.44 -8.86
N GLY A 273 14.52 -6.19 -7.91
CA GLY A 273 13.94 -4.88 -7.64
C GLY A 273 12.99 -4.91 -6.46
N VAL A 274 12.66 -3.75 -5.91
CA VAL A 274 11.71 -3.63 -4.80
C VAL A 274 10.70 -2.52 -5.06
N ILE A 275 9.43 -2.78 -4.75
CA ILE A 275 8.32 -1.83 -4.85
C ILE A 275 7.69 -1.64 -3.48
N SER A 276 7.55 -0.38 -3.06
CA SER A 276 6.86 -0.02 -1.82
C SER A 276 5.67 0.88 -2.11
N LEU A 277 4.48 0.42 -1.72
CA LEU A 277 3.26 1.20 -1.70
C LEU A 277 3.11 1.83 -0.31
N TYR A 278 3.19 3.14 -0.22
CA TYR A 278 3.00 3.94 1.01
C TYR A 278 3.66 3.34 2.27
N GLY A 279 4.82 2.69 2.11
CA GLY A 279 5.55 2.08 3.22
C GLY A 279 6.29 3.10 4.06
N PRO A 280 6.29 2.97 5.40
CA PRO A 280 7.15 3.77 6.27
C PRO A 280 8.63 3.54 5.97
N THR A 281 9.41 4.62 5.98
CA THR A 281 10.85 4.55 5.64
C THR A 281 11.78 4.95 6.79
N ASP A 282 11.27 5.63 7.82
CA ASP A 282 11.99 5.97 9.05
C ASP A 282 11.07 5.72 10.26
N MET A 283 11.30 4.62 10.98
CA MET A 283 10.48 4.18 12.09
C MET A 283 10.51 5.15 13.28
N ARG A 284 11.64 5.79 13.52
CA ARG A 284 11.75 6.77 14.61
C ARG A 284 10.87 8.00 14.34
N ARG A 285 10.93 8.51 13.11
CA ARG A 285 10.10 9.66 12.68
C ARG A 285 8.63 9.30 12.61
N LEU A 286 8.28 8.12 12.11
CA LEU A 286 6.90 7.64 12.06
C LEU A 286 6.30 7.64 13.47
N ILE A 287 6.94 6.93 14.41
CA ILE A 287 6.41 6.75 15.76
C ILE A 287 6.34 8.09 16.50
N ALA A 288 7.39 8.91 16.41
CA ALA A 288 7.42 10.21 17.08
C ALA A 288 6.42 11.23 16.50
N GLY A 289 6.12 11.15 15.21
CA GLY A 289 5.31 12.12 14.48
C GLY A 289 3.83 11.76 14.34
N THR A 290 3.39 10.61 14.83
CA THR A 290 2.02 10.12 14.68
C THR A 290 1.40 9.66 16.00
N ALA A 291 0.14 9.26 15.97
CA ALA A 291 -0.56 8.67 17.11
C ALA A 291 0.10 7.36 17.63
N LEU A 292 0.96 6.74 16.84
CA LEU A 292 1.71 5.53 17.23
C LEU A 292 2.70 5.78 18.37
N ARG A 293 3.01 7.04 18.70
CA ARG A 293 3.88 7.39 19.83
C ARG A 293 3.35 6.86 21.16
N ALA A 294 2.05 6.85 21.32
CA ALA A 294 1.38 6.39 22.54
C ALA A 294 1.01 4.89 22.51
N ASP A 295 1.30 4.18 21.41
CA ASP A 295 0.95 2.78 21.26
C ASP A 295 2.03 1.86 21.87
N PRO A 296 1.75 1.16 22.98
CA PRO A 296 2.70 0.24 23.60
C PRO A 296 3.16 -0.89 22.67
N MET A 297 2.34 -1.24 21.66
CA MET A 297 2.68 -2.27 20.68
C MET A 297 3.90 -1.85 19.85
N MET A 298 4.09 -0.55 19.58
CA MET A 298 5.25 -0.07 18.83
C MET A 298 6.57 -0.34 19.58
N ALA A 299 6.60 -0.17 20.89
CA ALA A 299 7.78 -0.51 21.67
C ALA A 299 8.08 -2.02 21.62
N ARG A 300 7.06 -2.87 21.67
CA ARG A 300 7.21 -4.32 21.52
C ARG A 300 7.69 -4.72 20.13
N LEU A 301 7.10 -4.13 19.09
CA LEU A 301 7.52 -4.32 17.70
C LEU A 301 8.99 -3.98 17.50
N MET A 302 9.42 -2.83 18.03
CA MET A 302 10.81 -2.37 17.90
C MET A 302 11.76 -3.03 18.92
N GLY A 303 11.24 -3.77 19.90
CA GLY A 303 12.02 -4.39 20.97
C GLY A 303 12.57 -3.39 21.97
N GLY A 304 11.90 -2.26 22.16
CA GLY A 304 12.22 -1.17 23.09
C GLY A 304 11.90 0.20 22.51
N SER A 305 12.14 1.24 23.30
CA SER A 305 12.03 2.63 22.86
C SER A 305 13.17 3.02 21.88
N ALA A 306 13.01 4.15 21.18
CA ALA A 306 14.07 4.66 20.30
C ALA A 306 15.37 4.99 21.06
N ALA A 307 15.29 5.25 22.37
CA ALA A 307 16.45 5.48 23.23
C ALA A 307 17.12 4.17 23.67
N SER A 308 16.33 3.15 24.06
CA SER A 308 16.85 1.86 24.55
C SER A 308 17.25 0.87 23.44
N ALA A 309 16.69 1.01 22.23
CA ALA A 309 16.94 0.11 21.11
C ALA A 309 17.31 0.84 19.79
N PRO A 310 18.22 1.84 19.78
CA PRO A 310 18.47 2.70 18.62
C PRO A 310 18.94 1.93 17.38
N ALA A 311 19.68 0.84 17.56
CA ALA A 311 20.14 0.00 16.46
C ALA A 311 18.96 -0.68 15.72
N ARG A 312 17.93 -1.13 16.44
CA ARG A 312 16.74 -1.76 15.84
C ARG A 312 15.94 -0.75 15.03
N TYR A 313 15.75 0.48 15.54
CA TYR A 313 15.13 1.56 14.78
C TYR A 313 15.89 1.88 13.50
N ARG A 314 17.23 1.87 13.56
CA ARG A 314 18.07 2.09 12.37
C ARG A 314 17.90 0.96 11.35
N LEU A 315 18.00 -0.31 11.78
CA LEU A 315 17.89 -1.47 10.91
C LEU A 315 16.49 -1.66 10.32
N GLY A 316 15.43 -1.26 11.04
CA GLY A 316 14.06 -1.28 10.56
C GLY A 316 13.64 -0.04 9.74
N SER A 317 14.57 0.88 9.47
CA SER A 317 14.31 2.13 8.73
C SER A 317 15.07 2.14 7.40
N PRO A 318 14.42 1.82 6.26
CA PRO A 318 15.05 1.83 4.93
C PRO A 318 15.83 3.11 4.63
N ALA A 319 15.34 4.28 5.06
CA ALA A 319 16.01 5.56 4.86
C ALA A 319 17.38 5.66 5.58
N ARG A 320 17.67 4.77 6.52
CA ARG A 320 18.95 4.68 7.24
C ARG A 320 19.90 3.62 6.69
N LEU A 321 19.47 2.90 5.66
CA LEU A 321 20.18 1.77 5.04
C LEU A 321 20.62 2.09 3.61
N VAL A 322 20.43 3.32 3.15
CA VAL A 322 20.72 3.74 1.78
C VAL A 322 22.21 3.64 1.46
N ARG A 323 22.52 3.00 0.33
CA ARG A 323 23.83 2.88 -0.30
C ARG A 323 23.66 2.78 -1.82
N GLY A 324 24.73 2.94 -2.59
CA GLY A 324 24.65 3.04 -4.07
C GLY A 324 24.35 1.72 -4.79
N ASP A 325 24.65 0.59 -4.18
CA ASP A 325 24.50 -0.77 -4.72
C ASP A 325 23.15 -1.43 -4.38
N LEU A 326 22.15 -0.64 -3.96
CA LEU A 326 20.81 -1.14 -3.68
C LEU A 326 20.08 -1.56 -4.95
N PRO A 327 19.17 -2.55 -4.87
CA PRO A 327 18.36 -2.94 -6.02
C PRO A 327 17.47 -1.77 -6.48
N PRO A 328 17.15 -1.72 -7.78
CA PRO A 328 16.17 -0.79 -8.32
C PRO A 328 14.93 -0.70 -7.45
N THR A 329 14.55 0.53 -7.08
CA THR A 329 13.49 0.79 -6.12
C THR A 329 12.38 1.65 -6.73
N LEU A 330 11.12 1.21 -6.63
CA LEU A 330 9.95 2.03 -6.93
C LEU A 330 9.23 2.39 -5.63
N LEU A 331 9.06 3.69 -5.40
CA LEU A 331 8.29 4.24 -4.27
C LEU A 331 7.02 4.88 -4.82
N LEU A 332 5.86 4.41 -4.34
CA LEU A 332 4.54 4.94 -4.64
C LEU A 332 3.91 5.44 -3.34
N HIS A 333 3.56 6.73 -3.26
CA HIS A 333 3.05 7.30 -2.01
C HIS A 333 1.97 8.35 -2.26
N GLY A 334 0.92 8.33 -1.44
CA GLY A 334 -0.13 9.34 -1.49
C GLY A 334 0.34 10.68 -0.92
N GLY A 335 0.09 11.77 -1.65
CA GLY A 335 0.48 13.12 -1.22
C GLY A 335 -0.27 13.62 0.02
N ALA A 336 -1.46 13.06 0.28
CA ALA A 336 -2.31 13.37 1.43
C ALA A 336 -2.35 12.23 2.46
N ASP A 337 -1.36 11.35 2.47
CA ASP A 337 -1.31 10.19 3.38
C ASP A 337 -1.27 10.64 4.85
N ARG A 338 -2.36 10.34 5.57
CA ARG A 338 -2.56 10.69 6.98
C ARG A 338 -2.01 9.66 7.96
N ALA A 339 -1.73 8.44 7.49
CA ALA A 339 -1.17 7.36 8.31
C ALA A 339 0.36 7.37 8.29
N VAL A 340 0.95 7.50 7.09
CA VAL A 340 2.39 7.56 6.88
C VAL A 340 2.73 8.87 6.17
N PRO A 341 3.26 9.88 6.87
CA PRO A 341 3.55 11.17 6.26
C PRO A 341 4.39 11.05 4.99
N VAL A 342 3.92 11.62 3.89
CA VAL A 342 4.58 11.59 2.56
C VAL A 342 6.03 12.08 2.58
N ALA A 343 6.38 12.91 3.56
CA ALA A 343 7.75 13.37 3.78
C ALA A 343 8.75 12.22 3.95
N GLN A 344 8.30 11.06 4.43
CA GLN A 344 9.16 9.89 4.57
C GLN A 344 9.58 9.33 3.21
N ALA A 345 8.65 9.18 2.27
CA ALA A 345 8.95 8.70 0.92
C ALA A 345 9.80 9.71 0.15
N ARG A 346 9.49 11.00 0.27
CA ARG A 346 10.31 12.08 -0.33
C ARG A 346 11.75 12.06 0.18
N GLU A 347 11.94 11.82 1.48
CA GLU A 347 13.26 11.72 2.09
C GLU A 347 14.04 10.50 1.57
N LEU A 348 13.41 9.32 1.53
CA LEU A 348 14.04 8.12 0.99
C LEU A 348 14.43 8.32 -0.48
N ALA A 349 13.53 8.86 -1.30
CA ALA A 349 13.81 9.14 -2.72
C ALA A 349 15.02 10.07 -2.91
N ARG A 350 15.13 11.16 -2.09
CA ARG A 350 16.28 12.04 -2.12
C ARG A 350 17.58 11.34 -1.73
N ARG A 351 17.55 10.49 -0.70
CA ARG A 351 18.72 9.73 -0.24
C ARG A 351 19.19 8.73 -1.29
N LEU A 352 18.27 7.98 -1.90
CA LEU A 352 18.58 7.04 -2.98
C LEU A 352 19.24 7.76 -4.15
N LYS A 353 18.66 8.88 -4.59
CA LYS A 353 19.25 9.71 -5.64
C LYS A 353 20.64 10.22 -5.26
N GLY A 354 20.82 10.71 -4.04
CA GLY A 354 22.11 11.20 -3.54
C GLY A 354 23.18 10.11 -3.43
N ALA A 355 22.80 8.87 -3.23
CA ALA A 355 23.69 7.72 -3.20
C ALA A 355 23.93 7.07 -4.58
N GLY A 356 23.30 7.58 -5.66
CA GLY A 356 23.37 6.99 -6.98
C GLY A 356 22.63 5.67 -7.14
N ALA A 357 21.77 5.30 -6.18
CA ALA A 357 20.97 4.08 -6.24
C ALA A 357 19.82 4.24 -7.25
N PRO A 358 19.53 3.21 -8.08
CA PRO A 358 18.47 3.29 -9.07
C PRO A 358 17.10 3.39 -8.39
N ALA A 359 16.44 4.54 -8.49
CA ALA A 359 15.16 4.75 -7.83
C ALA A 359 14.17 5.53 -8.70
N THR A 360 12.90 5.17 -8.60
CA THR A 360 11.77 5.91 -9.16
C THR A 360 10.80 6.24 -8.01
N TYR A 361 10.44 7.51 -7.91
CA TYR A 361 9.43 7.98 -6.96
C TYR A 361 8.24 8.55 -7.71
N VAL A 362 7.05 8.11 -7.36
CA VAL A 362 5.79 8.64 -7.88
C VAL A 362 4.91 9.04 -6.69
N GLU A 363 4.69 10.33 -6.57
CA GLU A 363 3.72 10.88 -5.63
C GLU A 363 2.35 10.97 -6.30
N LEU A 364 1.33 10.45 -5.63
CA LEU A 364 -0.04 10.48 -6.09
C LEU A 364 -0.75 11.66 -5.41
N PRO A 365 -0.98 12.76 -6.11
CA PRO A 365 -1.65 13.93 -5.52
C PRO A 365 -3.01 13.56 -4.94
N TRP A 366 -3.36 14.11 -3.78
CA TRP A 366 -4.62 13.89 -3.08
C TRP A 366 -4.91 12.45 -2.64
N ALA A 367 -4.10 11.48 -3.03
CA ALA A 367 -4.26 10.12 -2.55
C ALA A 367 -3.88 10.02 -1.08
N ASP A 368 -4.68 9.29 -0.32
CA ASP A 368 -4.43 8.97 1.08
C ASP A 368 -3.75 7.61 1.23
N HIS A 369 -3.54 7.17 2.46
CA HIS A 369 -3.07 5.81 2.74
C HIS A 369 -4.01 4.76 2.13
N CYS A 370 -3.46 3.63 1.69
CA CYS A 370 -4.24 2.56 1.02
C CYS A 370 -5.00 3.04 -0.23
N PHE A 371 -4.41 3.91 -1.04
CA PHE A 371 -5.03 4.45 -2.27
C PHE A 371 -5.41 3.38 -3.30
N ASP A 372 -4.97 2.16 -3.12
CA ASP A 372 -5.24 1.00 -3.98
C ASP A 372 -6.42 0.13 -3.49
N VAL A 373 -7.09 0.48 -2.39
CA VAL A 373 -8.32 -0.19 -1.92
C VAL A 373 -9.43 -0.11 -2.96
N ASN A 374 -9.58 1.01 -3.64
CA ASN A 374 -10.37 1.06 -4.86
C ASN A 374 -9.50 0.66 -6.05
N TRP A 375 -9.61 -0.59 -6.50
CA TRP A 375 -8.79 -1.12 -7.59
C TRP A 375 -8.95 -0.33 -8.90
N GLY A 376 -10.14 0.19 -9.19
CA GLY A 376 -10.40 1.08 -10.32
C GLY A 376 -10.03 2.52 -10.05
N GLY A 377 -9.81 2.90 -8.79
CA GLY A 377 -9.52 4.27 -8.37
C GLY A 377 -8.30 4.88 -9.06
N TRP A 378 -8.23 6.21 -9.06
CA TRP A 378 -7.14 6.96 -9.71
C TRP A 378 -5.77 6.58 -9.18
N GLY A 379 -5.66 6.39 -7.87
CA GLY A 379 -4.44 5.94 -7.21
C GLY A 379 -3.97 4.59 -7.73
N SER A 380 -4.88 3.62 -7.83
CA SER A 380 -4.60 2.29 -8.36
C SER A 380 -4.22 2.31 -9.83
N GLN A 381 -4.91 3.10 -10.67
CA GLN A 381 -4.59 3.23 -12.09
C GLN A 381 -3.15 3.75 -12.27
N ILE A 382 -2.77 4.83 -11.57
CA ILE A 382 -1.42 5.40 -11.63
C ILE A 382 -0.39 4.43 -11.07
N ALA A 383 -0.69 3.75 -9.96
CA ALA A 383 0.23 2.80 -9.34
C ALA A 383 0.54 1.62 -10.27
N ARG A 384 -0.49 1.06 -10.93
CA ARG A 384 -0.31 0.00 -11.94
C ARG A 384 0.53 0.47 -13.12
N ALA A 385 0.24 1.67 -13.66
CA ALA A 385 1.01 2.24 -14.77
C ALA A 385 2.49 2.46 -14.42
N ALA A 386 2.75 3.00 -13.22
CA ALA A 386 4.11 3.20 -12.73
C ALA A 386 4.84 1.87 -12.49
N THR A 387 4.13 0.86 -11.95
CA THR A 387 4.66 -0.48 -11.77
C THR A 387 5.01 -1.10 -13.12
N GLU A 388 4.12 -1.06 -14.10
CA GLU A 388 4.36 -1.63 -15.43
C GLU A 388 5.59 -1.04 -16.12
N ARG A 389 5.78 0.29 -16.02
CA ARG A 389 7.00 0.92 -16.54
C ARG A 389 8.26 0.56 -15.76
N PHE A 390 8.14 0.40 -14.46
CA PHE A 390 9.25 -0.06 -13.63
C PHE A 390 9.68 -1.47 -14.06
N LEU A 391 8.74 -2.40 -14.22
CA LEU A 391 8.99 -3.76 -14.70
C LEU A 391 9.64 -3.76 -16.10
N SER A 392 9.12 -2.96 -17.03
CA SER A 392 9.68 -2.83 -18.39
C SER A 392 11.12 -2.29 -18.42
N ARG A 393 11.53 -1.51 -17.42
CA ARG A 393 12.92 -1.06 -17.28
C ARG A 393 13.81 -2.15 -16.71
N LEU A 394 13.32 -2.93 -15.75
CA LEU A 394 14.05 -4.07 -15.20
C LEU A 394 14.35 -5.11 -16.29
N ASP A 395 13.39 -5.37 -17.20
CA ASP A 395 13.58 -6.32 -18.30
C ASP A 395 14.64 -5.85 -19.32
N ARG A 396 14.84 -4.53 -19.46
CA ARG A 396 15.80 -3.94 -20.43
C ARG A 396 17.19 -3.69 -19.88
N SER A 397 17.33 -3.63 -18.56
CA SER A 397 18.61 -3.40 -17.88
C SER A 397 19.02 -4.68 -17.18
N PRO A 398 20.04 -5.43 -17.68
CA PRO A 398 20.61 -6.47 -16.84
C PRO A 398 21.18 -5.76 -15.60
N TYR A 399 20.47 -5.86 -14.48
CA TYR A 399 21.03 -5.50 -13.20
C TYR A 399 22.27 -6.39 -13.02
N PRO A 400 23.48 -5.85 -12.85
CA PRO A 400 24.65 -6.67 -12.62
C PRO A 400 24.50 -7.34 -11.26
N GLY A 401 23.75 -8.44 -11.25
CA GLY A 401 23.79 -9.39 -10.16
C GLY A 401 25.23 -9.85 -10.07
N LYS A 402 25.84 -9.68 -8.90
CA LYS A 402 27.17 -10.09 -8.46
C LYS A 402 27.96 -10.84 -9.53
N SER A 403 29.09 -10.26 -9.99
CA SER A 403 30.12 -11.04 -10.69
C SER A 403 30.31 -12.39 -10.00
N PRO A 404 30.38 -13.50 -10.74
CA PRO A 404 30.72 -14.77 -10.14
C PRO A 404 32.07 -14.63 -9.43
N ALA A 405 32.10 -14.91 -8.14
CA ALA A 405 33.33 -15.09 -7.37
C ALA A 405 33.94 -16.45 -7.66
#